data_5df30e6e0f8867327d2dde068576ef5b
#
_entry.id   5df30e6e0f8867327d2dde068576ef5b
#
_cell.length_a   1.000
_cell.length_b   1.000
_cell.length_c   1.000
_cell.angle_alpha   90.00
_cell.angle_beta   90.00
_cell.angle_gamma   90.00
#
_symmetry.space_group_name_H-M   'P 1'
#
loop_
_entity.id
_entity.type
_entity.pdbx_description
1 polymer ?
#
loop_
_entity_poly.entity_id
_entity_poly.type
_entity_poly.pdbx_seq_one_letter_code
_entity_poly.pdbx_strand_id
1 'polypeptide(L)'
;RVAARGAPHDTPADFTLFRHDYLSMQQAMEIDIGELRGRLRQTMAAQTPALARLAALDATMERALVARERSLFASVPKLLGAYFERLREAEQQRLAEAEAKAHANAEADAHAEVARKTAAPAPHAWLDAFRQDMQSVLLAELDIRFQPVDGLLAALRAS
;
A
#
# COMPACT_ATOMS: atom_id res chain seq x y z
N ARG A 1 29.51 -24.14 -18.75
CA ARG A 1 29.22 -22.83 -19.43
C ARG A 1 27.87 -22.37 -18.99
N VAL A 2 27.83 -21.63 -17.89
CA VAL A 2 26.60 -21.02 -17.35
C VAL A 2 26.42 -19.70 -18.07
N ALA A 3 25.33 -19.60 -18.83
CA ALA A 3 24.94 -18.37 -19.49
C ALA A 3 24.56 -17.31 -18.43
N ALA A 4 25.26 -16.19 -18.43
CA ALA A 4 24.90 -15.01 -17.67
C ALA A 4 23.52 -14.53 -18.16
N ARG A 5 22.50 -14.62 -17.28
CA ARG A 5 21.21 -13.96 -17.49
C ARG A 5 21.47 -12.46 -17.47
N GLY A 6 21.20 -11.82 -18.60
CA GLY A 6 21.29 -10.39 -18.77
C GLY A 6 20.53 -9.66 -17.68
N ALA A 7 21.08 -8.51 -17.25
CA ALA A 7 20.45 -7.58 -16.36
C ALA A 7 19.04 -7.23 -16.88
N PRO A 8 18.04 -7.06 -16.01
CA PRO A 8 16.72 -6.63 -16.46
C PRO A 8 16.87 -5.24 -17.09
N HIS A 9 16.51 -5.15 -18.37
CA HIS A 9 16.32 -3.89 -19.07
C HIS A 9 15.42 -2.99 -18.22
N ASP A 10 15.77 -1.74 -18.19
CA ASP A 10 15.07 -0.61 -17.56
C ASP A 10 13.64 -0.50 -18.14
N THR A 11 12.77 -1.42 -17.76
CA THR A 11 11.35 -1.33 -18.10
C THR A 11 10.79 -0.21 -17.23
N PRO A 12 10.20 0.84 -17.84
CA PRO A 12 9.63 1.93 -17.05
C PRO A 12 8.68 1.34 -16.04
N ALA A 13 8.83 1.74 -14.77
CA ALA A 13 7.98 1.25 -13.70
C ALA A 13 6.52 1.51 -14.06
N ASP A 14 5.72 0.44 -14.13
CA ASP A 14 4.31 0.49 -14.48
C ASP A 14 3.46 0.32 -13.21
N PHE A 15 2.56 1.25 -12.97
CA PHE A 15 1.63 1.20 -11.85
C PHE A 15 0.71 -0.03 -11.90
N THR A 16 0.51 -0.64 -13.06
CA THR A 16 -0.39 -1.80 -13.24
C THR A 16 -0.04 -2.96 -12.32
N LEU A 17 1.25 -3.25 -12.12
CA LEU A 17 1.72 -4.30 -11.22
C LEU A 17 1.40 -3.96 -9.75
N PHE A 18 1.71 -2.75 -9.32
CA PHE A 18 1.40 -2.29 -7.96
C PHE A 18 -0.10 -2.30 -7.67
N ARG A 19 -0.90 -1.87 -8.66
CA ARG A 19 -2.36 -1.91 -8.56
C ARG A 19 -2.88 -3.34 -8.41
N HIS A 20 -2.35 -4.29 -9.17
CA HIS A 20 -2.72 -5.70 -9.07
C HIS A 20 -2.42 -6.27 -7.69
N ASP A 21 -1.21 -6.04 -7.19
CA ASP A 21 -0.77 -6.50 -5.87
C ASP A 21 -1.62 -5.89 -4.76
N TYR A 22 -1.90 -4.58 -4.84
CA TYR A 22 -2.73 -3.88 -3.86
C TYR A 22 -4.16 -4.46 -3.81
N LEU A 23 -4.79 -4.65 -4.97
CA LEU A 23 -6.13 -5.24 -5.06
C LEU A 23 -6.17 -6.69 -4.55
N SER A 24 -5.14 -7.47 -4.82
CA SER A 24 -5.01 -8.84 -4.30
C SER A 24 -4.93 -8.85 -2.77
N MET A 25 -4.16 -7.93 -2.18
CA MET A 25 -4.08 -7.79 -0.72
C MET A 25 -5.38 -7.29 -0.11
N GLN A 26 -6.08 -6.33 -0.74
CA GLN A 26 -7.41 -5.90 -0.28
C GLN A 26 -8.39 -7.06 -0.22
N GLN A 27 -8.40 -7.89 -1.27
CA GLN A 27 -9.28 -9.06 -1.32
C GLN A 27 -8.93 -10.09 -0.24
N ALA A 28 -7.65 -10.37 -0.02
CA ALA A 28 -7.20 -11.27 1.02
C ALA A 28 -7.61 -10.76 2.41
N MET A 29 -7.39 -9.49 2.72
CA MET A 29 -7.82 -8.87 3.99
C MET A 29 -9.34 -8.98 4.20
N GLU A 30 -10.14 -8.71 3.17
CA GLU A 30 -11.62 -8.82 3.25
C GLU A 30 -12.05 -10.24 3.60
N ILE A 31 -11.48 -11.24 2.96
CA ILE A 31 -11.79 -12.65 3.19
C ILE A 31 -11.35 -13.08 4.60
N ASP A 32 -10.08 -12.87 4.93
CA ASP A 32 -9.48 -13.38 6.18
C ASP A 32 -10.11 -12.73 7.42
N ILE A 33 -10.36 -11.42 7.37
CA ILE A 33 -11.02 -10.68 8.45
C ILE A 33 -12.48 -11.13 8.59
N GLY A 34 -13.19 -11.32 7.47
CA GLY A 34 -14.56 -11.83 7.48
C GLY A 34 -14.66 -13.20 8.11
N GLU A 35 -13.75 -14.12 7.78
CA GLU A 35 -13.66 -15.45 8.38
C GLU A 35 -13.33 -15.38 9.88
N LEU A 36 -12.37 -14.54 10.27
CA LEU A 36 -12.01 -14.35 11.68
C LEU A 36 -13.19 -13.82 12.48
N ARG A 37 -13.90 -12.80 11.99
CA ARG A 37 -15.13 -12.28 12.63
C ARG A 37 -16.20 -13.37 12.77
N GLY A 38 -16.39 -14.19 11.72
CA GLY A 38 -17.32 -15.32 11.75
C GLY A 38 -16.99 -16.31 12.87
N ARG A 39 -15.72 -16.70 13.02
CA ARG A 39 -15.25 -17.59 14.09
C ARG A 39 -15.43 -16.96 15.49
N LEU A 40 -15.10 -15.68 15.65
CA LEU A 40 -15.29 -14.97 16.91
C LEU A 40 -16.77 -14.93 17.31
N ARG A 41 -17.68 -14.62 16.37
CA ARG A 41 -19.13 -14.64 16.63
C ARG A 41 -19.63 -16.02 17.07
N GLN A 42 -19.13 -17.09 16.44
CA GLN A 42 -19.48 -18.45 16.85
C GLN A 42 -19.03 -18.76 18.28
N THR A 43 -17.79 -18.38 18.63
CA THR A 43 -17.26 -18.54 19.99
C THR A 43 -18.09 -17.74 21.00
N MET A 44 -18.43 -16.50 20.71
CA MET A 44 -19.26 -15.65 21.57
C MET A 44 -20.66 -16.22 21.78
N ALA A 45 -21.28 -16.71 20.70
CA ALA A 45 -22.63 -17.27 20.78
C ALA A 45 -22.72 -18.53 21.63
N ALA A 46 -21.61 -19.27 21.76
CA ALA A 46 -21.53 -20.49 22.58
C ALA A 46 -21.29 -20.22 24.08
N GLN A 47 -20.92 -18.99 24.48
CA GLN A 47 -20.55 -18.69 25.86
C GLN A 47 -21.74 -18.20 26.70
N THR A 48 -22.27 -17.01 26.40
CA THR A 48 -23.37 -16.42 27.19
C THR A 48 -24.43 -15.81 26.26
N PRO A 49 -25.70 -15.70 26.77
CA PRO A 49 -26.77 -15.04 26.00
C PRO A 49 -26.48 -13.57 25.67
N ALA A 50 -25.71 -12.87 26.50
CA ALA A 50 -25.31 -11.50 26.27
C ALA A 50 -24.32 -11.40 25.08
N LEU A 51 -23.33 -12.27 25.07
CA LEU A 51 -22.35 -12.36 23.94
C LEU A 51 -23.00 -12.85 22.66
N ALA A 52 -23.98 -13.76 22.73
CA ALA A 52 -24.74 -14.19 21.56
C ALA A 52 -25.52 -13.04 20.92
N ARG A 53 -26.11 -12.13 21.72
CA ARG A 53 -26.78 -10.92 21.20
C ARG A 53 -25.78 -9.96 20.55
N LEU A 54 -24.61 -9.78 21.16
CA LEU A 54 -23.57 -8.92 20.60
C LEU A 54 -23.05 -9.48 19.28
N ALA A 55 -22.83 -10.79 19.17
CA ALA A 55 -22.45 -11.46 17.93
C ALA A 55 -23.51 -11.29 16.82
N ALA A 56 -24.79 -11.37 17.17
CA ALA A 56 -25.89 -11.13 16.22
C ALA A 56 -25.94 -9.66 15.75
N LEU A 57 -25.69 -8.72 16.67
CA LEU A 57 -25.60 -7.30 16.34
C LEU A 57 -24.45 -7.02 15.38
N ASP A 58 -23.26 -7.55 15.67
CA ASP A 58 -22.08 -7.41 14.79
C ASP A 58 -22.36 -7.96 13.39
N ALA A 59 -22.97 -9.15 13.27
CA ALA A 59 -23.34 -9.73 11.99
C ALA A 59 -24.32 -8.85 11.19
N THR A 60 -25.22 -8.17 11.89
CA THR A 60 -26.18 -7.25 11.27
C THR A 60 -25.49 -5.98 10.77
N MET A 61 -24.60 -5.41 11.58
CA MET A 61 -23.81 -4.24 11.23
C MET A 61 -22.87 -4.53 10.03
N GLU A 62 -22.20 -5.68 10.02
CA GLU A 62 -21.36 -6.10 8.92
C GLU A 62 -22.15 -6.13 7.60
N ARG A 63 -23.31 -6.78 7.58
CA ARG A 63 -24.18 -6.84 6.38
C ARG A 63 -24.63 -5.45 5.92
N ALA A 64 -24.90 -4.55 6.84
CA ALA A 64 -25.34 -3.19 6.52
C ALA A 64 -24.21 -2.31 5.97
N LEU A 65 -22.97 -2.52 6.40
CA LEU A 65 -21.84 -1.64 6.12
C LEU A 65 -20.91 -2.16 5.02
N VAL A 66 -20.90 -3.47 4.74
CA VAL A 66 -19.93 -4.10 3.81
C VAL A 66 -19.91 -3.45 2.42
N ALA A 67 -21.06 -3.10 1.87
CA ALA A 67 -21.13 -2.47 0.55
C ALA A 67 -20.53 -1.06 0.54
N ARG A 68 -20.76 -0.29 1.61
CA ARG A 68 -20.21 1.05 1.76
C ARG A 68 -18.70 1.01 1.99
N GLU A 69 -18.24 0.12 2.85
CA GLU A 69 -16.82 -0.08 3.13
C GLU A 69 -16.06 -0.47 1.85
N ARG A 70 -16.58 -1.46 1.12
CA ARG A 70 -16.02 -1.88 -0.18
C ARG A 70 -15.96 -0.74 -1.19
N SER A 71 -16.99 0.09 -1.26
CA SER A 71 -17.02 1.26 -2.15
C SER A 71 -15.99 2.32 -1.78
N LEU A 72 -15.76 2.56 -0.49
CA LEU A 72 -14.76 3.51 0.00
C LEU A 72 -13.33 3.03 -0.34
N PHE A 73 -13.00 1.80 -0.02
CA PHE A 73 -11.68 1.25 -0.27
C PHE A 73 -11.40 1.01 -1.76
N ALA A 74 -12.41 0.80 -2.59
CA ALA A 74 -12.24 0.70 -4.05
C ALA A 74 -11.67 1.97 -4.68
N SER A 75 -11.75 3.13 -4.01
CA SER A 75 -11.17 4.39 -4.49
C SER A 75 -9.66 4.49 -4.28
N VAL A 76 -9.10 3.76 -3.31
CA VAL A 76 -7.69 3.86 -2.90
C VAL A 76 -6.72 3.53 -4.04
N PRO A 77 -6.88 2.45 -4.82
CA PRO A 77 -5.98 2.15 -5.94
C PRO A 77 -5.92 3.27 -6.99
N LYS A 78 -7.02 3.99 -7.21
CA LYS A 78 -7.05 5.15 -8.12
C LYS A 78 -6.23 6.31 -7.56
N LEU A 79 -6.33 6.58 -6.26
CA LEU A 79 -5.55 7.63 -5.60
C LEU A 79 -4.07 7.30 -5.61
N LEU A 80 -3.70 6.05 -5.34
CA LEU A 80 -2.32 5.57 -5.43
C LEU A 80 -1.77 5.70 -6.86
N GLY A 81 -2.57 5.44 -7.89
CA GLY A 81 -2.18 5.66 -9.28
C GLY A 81 -1.87 7.11 -9.59
N ALA A 82 -2.73 8.04 -9.16
CA ALA A 82 -2.48 9.47 -9.33
C ALA A 82 -1.25 9.94 -8.55
N TYR A 83 -0.98 9.37 -7.38
CA TYR A 83 0.22 9.64 -6.60
C TYR A 83 1.48 9.12 -7.29
N PHE A 84 1.44 7.89 -7.80
CA PHE A 84 2.53 7.28 -8.57
C PHE A 84 2.93 8.15 -9.77
N GLU A 85 1.95 8.61 -10.56
CA GLU A 85 2.23 9.46 -11.71
C GLU A 85 2.88 10.79 -11.32
N ARG A 86 2.42 11.42 -10.23
CA ARG A 86 3.05 12.66 -9.72
C ARG A 86 4.50 12.45 -9.30
N LEU A 87 4.82 11.35 -8.63
CA LEU A 87 6.20 11.05 -8.25
C LEU A 87 7.07 10.78 -9.48
N ARG A 88 6.53 10.07 -10.47
CA ARG A 88 7.21 9.80 -11.72
C ARG A 88 7.51 11.08 -12.50
N GLU A 89 6.54 11.97 -12.62
CA GLU A 89 6.70 13.28 -13.29
C GLU A 89 7.72 14.16 -12.57
N ALA A 90 7.66 14.21 -11.23
CA ALA A 90 8.62 14.96 -10.43
C ALA A 90 10.06 14.46 -10.63
N GLU A 91 10.25 13.13 -10.69
CA GLU A 91 11.57 12.55 -10.97
C GLU A 91 12.04 12.85 -12.39
N GLN A 92 11.18 12.79 -13.39
CA GLN A 92 11.52 13.16 -14.76
C GLN A 92 11.95 14.63 -14.86
N GLN A 93 11.24 15.53 -14.18
CA GLN A 93 11.60 16.95 -14.12
C GLN A 93 12.96 17.15 -13.44
N ARG A 94 13.19 16.48 -12.32
CA ARG A 94 14.47 16.53 -11.60
C ARG A 94 15.65 16.05 -12.47
N LEU A 95 15.46 14.98 -13.24
CA LEU A 95 16.48 14.46 -14.15
C LEU A 95 16.75 15.45 -15.29
N ALA A 96 15.71 16.00 -15.91
CA ALA A 96 15.85 17.00 -16.98
C ALA A 96 16.58 18.26 -16.50
N GLU A 97 16.25 18.74 -15.29
CA GLU A 97 16.97 19.88 -14.69
C GLU A 97 18.44 19.56 -14.37
N ALA A 98 18.73 18.34 -13.92
CA ALA A 98 20.10 17.90 -13.65
C ALA A 98 20.92 17.83 -14.95
N GLU A 99 20.34 17.31 -16.02
CA GLU A 99 20.94 17.27 -17.36
C GLU A 99 21.21 18.69 -17.91
N ALA A 100 20.21 19.59 -17.81
CA ALA A 100 20.36 20.98 -18.23
C ALA A 100 21.48 21.71 -17.47
N LYS A 101 21.54 21.51 -16.15
CA LYS A 101 22.64 22.05 -15.30
C LYS A 101 23.99 21.43 -15.66
N ALA A 102 24.04 20.14 -15.98
CA ALA A 102 25.27 19.48 -16.40
C ALA A 102 25.77 20.02 -17.73
N HIS A 103 24.90 20.27 -18.69
CA HIS A 103 25.25 20.89 -19.96
C HIS A 103 25.75 22.33 -19.77
N ALA A 104 25.04 23.16 -19.01
CA ALA A 104 25.45 24.53 -18.70
C ALA A 104 26.81 24.63 -18.00
N ASN A 105 27.14 23.68 -17.15
CA ASN A 105 28.40 23.65 -16.41
C ASN A 105 29.55 22.96 -17.17
N ALA A 106 29.28 22.13 -18.18
CA ALA A 106 30.30 21.51 -19.04
C ALA A 106 31.03 22.57 -19.89
N GLU A 107 30.39 23.70 -20.11
CA GLU A 107 31.01 24.85 -20.77
C GLU A 107 31.92 25.65 -19.82
N ALA A 108 31.84 25.46 -18.50
CA ALA A 108 32.50 26.30 -17.50
C ALA A 108 33.71 25.65 -16.80
N ASP A 109 33.77 24.31 -16.58
CA ASP A 109 34.88 23.75 -15.79
C ASP A 109 35.05 22.23 -15.92
N ALA A 110 36.25 21.76 -16.32
CA ALA A 110 36.63 20.36 -16.41
C ALA A 110 36.98 19.69 -15.05
N HIS A 111 36.93 20.41 -13.92
CA HIS A 111 37.40 19.92 -12.62
C HIS A 111 36.29 19.53 -11.63
N ALA A 112 35.00 19.68 -11.98
CA ALA A 112 33.86 19.45 -11.06
C ALA A 112 33.28 18.03 -11.09
N GLU A 113 33.86 17.10 -11.82
CA GLU A 113 33.24 15.76 -12.08
C GLU A 113 33.26 14.83 -10.84
N VAL A 114 34.24 14.98 -9.94
CA VAL A 114 34.38 14.11 -8.75
C VAL A 114 33.34 14.44 -7.68
N ALA A 115 32.95 15.70 -7.52
CA ALA A 115 31.97 16.13 -6.53
C ALA A 115 30.52 15.81 -6.90
N ARG A 116 30.21 15.59 -8.18
CA ARG A 116 28.86 15.28 -8.67
C ARG A 116 28.42 13.85 -8.42
N LYS A 117 29.34 12.90 -8.34
CA LYS A 117 29.03 11.47 -8.12
C LYS A 117 28.53 11.15 -6.72
N THR A 118 28.82 11.99 -5.74
CA THR A 118 28.47 11.75 -4.32
C THR A 118 27.13 12.37 -3.89
N ALA A 119 26.53 13.24 -4.72
CA ALA A 119 25.30 13.98 -4.36
C ALA A 119 24.05 13.57 -5.16
N ALA A 120 24.15 12.63 -6.10
CA ALA A 120 22.99 12.16 -6.85
C ALA A 120 22.20 11.18 -5.97
N PRO A 121 20.89 11.42 -5.70
CA PRO A 121 20.06 10.42 -5.07
C PRO A 121 20.07 9.13 -5.88
N ALA A 122 20.00 7.98 -5.18
CA ALA A 122 20.03 6.68 -5.81
C ALA A 122 18.98 6.58 -6.94
N PRO A 123 19.34 6.01 -8.09
CA PRO A 123 18.36 5.77 -9.15
C PRO A 123 17.19 4.97 -8.57
N HIS A 124 15.97 5.43 -8.82
CA HIS A 124 14.72 4.82 -8.32
C HIS A 124 14.34 5.11 -6.86
N ALA A 125 15.00 6.04 -6.15
CA ALA A 125 14.60 6.41 -4.78
C ALA A 125 13.12 6.82 -4.65
N TRP A 126 12.56 7.46 -5.69
CA TRP A 126 11.13 7.79 -5.75
C TRP A 126 10.23 6.56 -5.75
N LEU A 127 10.67 5.47 -6.39
CA LEU A 127 9.91 4.22 -6.46
C LEU A 127 9.92 3.49 -5.11
N ASP A 128 11.02 3.56 -4.38
CA ASP A 128 11.11 3.01 -3.03
C ASP A 128 10.25 3.81 -2.04
N ALA A 129 10.24 5.14 -2.17
CA ALA A 129 9.31 6.01 -1.44
C ALA A 129 7.86 5.65 -1.74
N PHE A 130 7.50 5.48 -3.02
CA PHE A 130 6.15 5.05 -3.40
C PHE A 130 5.77 3.69 -2.78
N ARG A 131 6.65 2.70 -2.81
CA ARG A 131 6.41 1.38 -2.19
C ARG A 131 6.15 1.49 -0.69
N GLN A 132 6.95 2.29 0.00
CA GLN A 132 6.81 2.52 1.43
C GLN A 132 5.48 3.21 1.77
N ASP A 133 5.10 4.23 0.99
CA ASP A 133 3.83 4.93 1.17
C ASP A 133 2.63 4.03 0.86
N MET A 134 2.69 3.24 -0.21
CA MET A 134 1.67 2.25 -0.56
C MET A 134 1.50 1.22 0.57
N GLN A 135 2.60 0.74 1.15
CA GLN A 135 2.56 -0.16 2.29
C GLN A 135 1.92 0.49 3.52
N SER A 136 2.24 1.76 3.79
CA SER A 136 1.65 2.52 4.90
C SER A 136 0.14 2.70 4.74
N VAL A 137 -0.32 2.96 3.52
CA VAL A 137 -1.75 3.06 3.20
C VAL A 137 -2.44 1.70 3.39
N LEU A 138 -1.82 0.61 2.96
CA LEU A 138 -2.35 -0.75 3.13
C LEU A 138 -2.48 -1.13 4.62
N LEU A 139 -1.48 -0.79 5.43
CA LEU A 139 -1.52 -1.00 6.88
C LEU A 139 -2.62 -0.17 7.56
N ALA A 140 -2.81 1.08 7.15
CA ALA A 140 -3.91 1.91 7.65
C ALA A 140 -5.29 1.34 7.26
N GLU A 141 -5.42 0.79 6.05
CA GLU A 141 -6.64 0.09 5.64
C GLU A 141 -6.89 -1.16 6.50
N LEU A 142 -5.85 -1.96 6.76
CA LEU A 142 -5.91 -3.12 7.63
C LEU A 142 -6.38 -2.74 9.05
N ASP A 143 -5.82 -1.69 9.63
CA ASP A 143 -6.20 -1.21 10.97
C ASP A 143 -7.69 -0.86 11.04
N ILE A 144 -8.21 -0.15 10.02
CA ILE A 144 -9.64 0.20 9.97
C ILE A 144 -10.51 -1.05 9.86
N ARG A 145 -10.16 -1.99 8.99
CA ARG A 145 -10.89 -3.24 8.79
C ARG A 145 -10.85 -4.15 10.03
N PHE A 146 -9.80 -4.03 10.84
CA PHE A 146 -9.59 -4.86 12.03
C PHE A 146 -10.34 -4.36 13.27
N GLN A 147 -10.77 -3.09 13.31
CA GLN A 147 -11.49 -2.50 14.46
C GLN A 147 -12.67 -3.34 14.97
N PRO A 148 -13.55 -3.91 14.13
CA PRO A 148 -14.61 -4.79 14.63
C PRO A 148 -14.10 -6.07 15.30
N VAL A 149 -13.00 -6.63 14.83
CA VAL A 149 -12.34 -7.80 15.43
C VAL A 149 -11.84 -7.46 16.82
N ASP A 150 -11.19 -6.32 16.99
CA ASP A 150 -10.72 -5.84 18.30
C ASP A 150 -11.88 -5.64 19.27
N GLY A 151 -13.02 -5.10 18.80
CA GLY A 151 -14.22 -4.96 19.59
C GLY A 151 -14.78 -6.31 20.09
N LEU A 152 -14.85 -7.31 19.21
CA LEU A 152 -15.30 -8.66 19.56
C LEU A 152 -14.34 -9.34 20.54
N LEU A 153 -13.04 -9.20 20.35
CA LEU A 153 -12.01 -9.72 21.25
C LEU A 153 -12.06 -9.06 22.63
N ALA A 154 -12.27 -7.74 22.68
CA ALA A 154 -12.43 -7.02 23.93
C ALA A 154 -13.66 -7.52 24.72
N ALA A 155 -14.78 -7.75 24.04
CA ALA A 155 -15.98 -8.30 24.67
C ALA A 155 -15.78 -9.72 25.22
N LEU A 156 -15.05 -10.57 24.49
CA LEU A 156 -14.69 -11.91 24.92
C LEU A 156 -13.78 -11.93 26.17
N ARG A 157 -12.87 -10.94 26.29
CA ARG A 157 -11.96 -10.83 27.45
C ARG A 157 -12.66 -10.28 28.70
N ALA A 158 -13.74 -9.54 28.51
CA ALA A 158 -14.49 -8.91 29.61
C ALA A 158 -15.59 -9.82 30.19
N SER A 159 -15.84 -10.96 29.58
CA SER A 159 -16.85 -11.95 30.01
C SER A 159 -16.22 -13.04 30.86
#